data_b859c5fb48151c66aad58145d46fe8df
#
_entry.id   b859c5fb48151c66aad58145d46fe8df
#
_cell.length_a   1.000
_cell.length_b   1.000
_cell.length_c   1.000
_cell.angle_alpha   90.00
_cell.angle_beta   90.00
_cell.angle_gamma   90.00
#
_symmetry.space_group_name_H-M   'P 1'
#
loop_
_entity.id
_entity.type
_entity.pdbx_description
1 polymer ?
#
loop_
_entity_poly.entity_id
_entity_poly.type
_entity_poly.pdbx_seq_one_letter_code
_entity_poly.pdbx_strand_id
1 'polypeptide(L)'
;RVYKVRVMRALRYRVYQLLEKAEEGDRASRLVDVGLFILVSVNVLAVSLETVDSLHRAYEDIFWWIEIVSVTLFTLEYGLRLWSVAASANERGISSLKARLSYVFSPTGIIDLVAILPSLLPLLFGSIDLRWLRILRLARLFKFSHYTTALEDLISPVRRERQSFIATIYLLFLALMISSTLIYVFEHELQPENFGSIPESMWWSFVTLTTVSYGDVVPMTA
;
A
#
# COMPACT_ATOMS: atom_id res chain seq x y z
N ARG A 1 -39.09 3.09 22.00
CA ARG A 1 -38.20 2.11 21.30
C ARG A 1 -38.05 2.46 19.82
N VAL A 2 -39.09 2.74 19.06
CA VAL A 2 -39.11 3.05 17.62
C VAL A 2 -38.26 4.30 17.29
N TYR A 3 -38.33 5.36 18.11
CA TYR A 3 -37.55 6.60 17.92
C TYR A 3 -36.03 6.35 18.02
N LYS A 4 -35.55 5.58 19.01
CA LYS A 4 -34.13 5.22 19.15
C LYS A 4 -33.61 4.43 17.95
N VAL A 5 -34.40 3.54 17.38
CA VAL A 5 -34.02 2.74 16.20
C VAL A 5 -33.90 3.64 14.96
N ARG A 6 -34.78 4.62 14.79
CA ARG A 6 -34.75 5.58 13.69
C ARG A 6 -33.51 6.48 13.76
N VAL A 7 -33.22 7.04 14.95
CA VAL A 7 -32.03 7.89 15.18
C VAL A 7 -30.74 7.10 14.96
N MET A 8 -30.65 5.86 15.46
CA MET A 8 -29.45 5.03 15.24
C MET A 8 -29.25 4.65 13.77
N ARG A 9 -30.32 4.45 13.00
CA ARG A 9 -30.21 4.22 11.55
C ARG A 9 -29.71 5.45 10.80
N ALA A 10 -30.24 6.62 11.12
CA ALA A 10 -29.81 7.88 10.53
C ALA A 10 -28.34 8.19 10.86
N LEU A 11 -27.93 7.99 12.13
CA LEU A 11 -26.55 8.18 12.55
C LEU A 11 -25.59 7.21 11.83
N ARG A 12 -25.97 5.94 11.73
CA ARG A 12 -25.18 4.92 11.03
C ARG A 12 -25.02 5.24 9.55
N TYR A 13 -26.08 5.71 8.90
CA TYR A 13 -26.03 6.12 7.50
C TYR A 13 -25.15 7.36 7.31
N ARG A 14 -25.22 8.34 8.21
CA ARG A 14 -24.37 9.53 8.18
C ARG A 14 -22.89 9.19 8.38
N VAL A 15 -22.56 8.27 9.30
CA VAL A 15 -21.21 7.79 9.51
C VAL A 15 -20.71 7.03 8.27
N TYR A 16 -21.57 6.26 7.62
CA TYR A 16 -21.24 5.59 6.37
C TYR A 16 -20.87 6.60 5.27
N GLN A 17 -21.67 7.67 5.09
CA GLN A 17 -21.37 8.73 4.13
C GLN A 17 -20.08 9.50 4.46
N LEU A 18 -19.81 9.73 5.75
CA LEU A 18 -18.60 10.45 6.18
C LEU A 18 -17.30 9.66 5.96
N LEU A 19 -17.37 8.33 6.03
CA LEU A 19 -16.21 7.45 5.93
C LEU A 19 -16.06 6.80 4.54
N GLU A 20 -17.06 6.87 3.68
CA GLU A 20 -16.95 6.58 2.28
C GLU A 20 -16.40 7.81 1.56
N LYS A 21 -15.79 7.62 0.38
CA LYS A 21 -15.17 8.70 -0.39
C LYS A 21 -16.07 9.95 -0.46
N ALA A 22 -15.49 11.11 -0.19
CA ALA A 22 -16.23 12.36 -0.12
C ALA A 22 -17.04 12.62 -1.41
N GLU A 23 -18.35 12.76 -1.27
CA GLU A 23 -19.21 13.27 -2.34
C GLU A 23 -18.96 14.78 -2.56
N GLU A 24 -19.15 15.23 -3.80
CA GLU A 24 -19.01 16.65 -4.12
C GLU A 24 -19.99 17.51 -3.28
N GLY A 25 -19.43 18.36 -2.41
CA GLY A 25 -20.21 19.28 -1.56
C GLY A 25 -20.24 18.95 -0.07
N ASP A 26 -19.88 17.75 0.39
CA ASP A 26 -19.84 17.44 1.83
C ASP A 26 -18.50 17.84 2.47
N ARG A 27 -18.48 19.04 3.10
CA ARG A 27 -17.29 19.58 3.79
C ARG A 27 -16.83 18.69 4.95
N ALA A 28 -17.75 18.02 5.64
CA ALA A 28 -17.41 17.18 6.78
C ALA A 28 -16.68 15.91 6.33
N SER A 29 -17.15 15.23 5.29
CA SER A 29 -16.48 14.10 4.70
C SER A 29 -15.06 14.47 4.20
N ARG A 30 -14.94 15.62 3.49
CA ARG A 30 -13.64 16.10 3.02
C ARG A 30 -12.65 16.40 4.16
N LEU A 31 -13.13 16.97 5.29
CA LEU A 31 -12.27 17.19 6.46
C LEU A 31 -11.78 15.88 7.08
N VAL A 32 -12.63 14.85 7.14
CA VAL A 32 -12.26 13.52 7.62
C VAL A 32 -11.20 12.91 6.69
N ASP A 33 -11.42 12.96 5.37
CA ASP A 33 -10.47 12.42 4.39
C ASP A 33 -9.11 13.12 4.45
N VAL A 34 -9.09 14.45 4.52
CA VAL A 34 -7.85 15.24 4.67
C VAL A 34 -7.16 14.92 6.00
N GLY A 35 -7.92 14.81 7.09
CA GLY A 35 -7.37 14.45 8.40
C GLY A 35 -6.71 13.07 8.40
N LEU A 36 -7.37 12.08 7.82
CA LEU A 36 -6.84 10.73 7.68
C LEU A 36 -5.66 10.67 6.72
N PHE A 37 -5.69 11.42 5.62
CA PHE A 37 -4.56 11.56 4.70
C PHE A 37 -3.32 12.12 5.40
N ILE A 38 -3.48 13.21 6.17
CA ILE A 38 -2.39 13.80 6.97
C ILE A 38 -1.89 12.79 8.01
N LEU A 39 -2.78 12.08 8.69
CA LEU A 39 -2.42 11.07 9.69
C LEU A 39 -1.56 9.95 9.08
N VAL A 40 -1.95 9.43 7.91
CA VAL A 40 -1.16 8.42 7.18
C VAL A 40 0.19 9.00 6.78
N SER A 41 0.23 10.23 6.24
CA SER A 41 1.47 10.90 5.82
C SER A 41 2.44 11.08 7.00
N VAL A 42 1.97 11.60 8.12
CA VAL A 42 2.79 11.77 9.34
C VAL A 42 3.30 10.43 9.85
N ASN A 43 2.46 9.41 9.86
CA ASN A 43 2.85 8.08 10.32
C ASN A 43 3.92 7.43 9.43
N VAL A 44 3.78 7.53 8.11
CA VAL A 44 4.77 7.01 7.15
C VAL A 44 6.10 7.73 7.28
N LEU A 45 6.08 9.06 7.42
CA LEU A 45 7.29 9.85 7.67
C LEU A 45 7.94 9.46 9.00
N ALA A 46 7.15 9.30 10.07
CA ALA A 46 7.64 8.88 11.37
C ALA A 46 8.32 7.51 11.30
N VAL A 47 7.70 6.51 10.66
CA VAL A 47 8.30 5.17 10.47
C VAL A 47 9.60 5.26 9.67
N SER A 48 9.67 6.11 8.65
CA SER A 48 10.89 6.30 7.85
C SER A 48 12.00 6.95 8.68
N LEU A 49 11.68 7.99 9.46
CA LEU A 49 12.64 8.68 10.33
C LEU A 49 13.09 7.83 11.52
N GLU A 50 12.23 6.96 12.04
CA GLU A 50 12.53 5.99 13.10
C GLU A 50 13.66 5.02 12.70
N THR A 51 13.90 4.80 11.40
CA THR A 51 15.01 3.97 10.92
C THR A 51 16.40 4.62 11.11
N VAL A 52 16.44 5.92 11.37
CA VAL A 52 17.69 6.66 11.61
C VAL A 52 18.02 6.57 13.10
N ASP A 53 19.05 5.82 13.46
CA ASP A 53 19.42 5.52 14.86
C ASP A 53 19.58 6.76 15.76
N SER A 54 20.10 7.86 15.22
CA SER A 54 20.28 9.10 15.98
C SER A 54 18.93 9.76 16.32
N LEU A 55 17.98 9.74 15.38
CA LEU A 55 16.66 10.30 15.58
C LEU A 55 15.80 9.38 16.46
N HIS A 56 15.90 8.07 16.28
CA HIS A 56 15.18 7.11 17.12
C HIS A 56 15.53 7.29 18.58
N ARG A 57 16.84 7.36 18.92
CA ARG A 57 17.31 7.58 20.30
C ARG A 57 16.94 8.95 20.87
N ALA A 58 16.91 9.99 20.04
CA ALA A 58 16.61 11.35 20.51
C ALA A 58 15.09 11.59 20.71
N TYR A 59 14.23 10.90 19.95
CA TYR A 59 12.80 11.18 19.86
C TYR A 59 11.93 9.93 20.03
N GLU A 60 12.41 8.92 20.76
CA GLU A 60 11.73 7.62 20.96
C GLU A 60 10.28 7.80 21.46
N ASP A 61 10.08 8.66 22.46
CA ASP A 61 8.75 8.96 23.01
C ASP A 61 7.82 9.57 21.96
N ILE A 62 8.34 10.42 21.10
CA ILE A 62 7.52 11.08 20.06
C ILE A 62 7.06 10.05 19.03
N PHE A 63 7.96 9.18 18.56
CA PHE A 63 7.63 8.11 17.63
C PHE A 63 6.60 7.14 18.23
N TRP A 64 6.79 6.78 19.50
CA TRP A 64 5.84 5.94 20.24
C TRP A 64 4.44 6.58 20.31
N TRP A 65 4.35 7.87 20.66
CA TRP A 65 3.06 8.57 20.70
C TRP A 65 2.39 8.68 19.33
N ILE A 66 3.15 9.00 18.27
CA ILE A 66 2.64 9.02 16.90
C ILE A 66 2.06 7.65 16.53
N GLU A 67 2.76 6.57 16.86
CA GLU A 67 2.30 5.20 16.59
C GLU A 67 0.99 4.89 17.35
N ILE A 68 0.94 5.12 18.65
CA ILE A 68 -0.26 4.83 19.48
C ILE A 68 -1.47 5.63 19.01
N VAL A 69 -1.30 6.92 18.77
CA VAL A 69 -2.39 7.79 18.30
C VAL A 69 -2.89 7.32 16.93
N SER A 70 -1.96 7.04 16.01
CA SER A 70 -2.31 6.60 14.65
C SER A 70 -3.04 5.26 14.67
N VAL A 71 -2.54 4.27 15.41
CA VAL A 71 -3.17 2.93 15.51
C VAL A 71 -4.55 3.04 16.15
N THR A 72 -4.69 3.87 17.18
CA THR A 72 -5.99 4.09 17.84
C THR A 72 -7.00 4.69 16.86
N LEU A 73 -6.59 5.73 16.12
CA LEU A 73 -7.47 6.38 15.15
C LEU A 73 -7.83 5.46 13.98
N PHE A 74 -6.88 4.68 13.44
CA PHE A 74 -7.15 3.70 12.39
C PHE A 74 -8.06 2.57 12.88
N THR A 75 -7.88 2.13 14.11
CA THR A 75 -8.76 1.09 14.72
C THR A 75 -10.18 1.63 14.90
N LEU A 76 -10.33 2.86 15.36
CA LEU A 76 -11.63 3.52 15.48
C LEU A 76 -12.29 3.69 14.10
N GLU A 77 -11.54 4.16 13.10
CA GLU A 77 -12.01 4.28 11.72
C GLU A 77 -12.51 2.94 11.18
N TYR A 78 -11.70 1.89 11.30
CA TYR A 78 -12.07 0.54 10.87
C TYR A 78 -13.33 0.02 11.58
N GLY A 79 -13.39 0.21 12.89
CA GLY A 79 -14.57 -0.15 13.70
C GLY A 79 -15.82 0.59 13.27
N LEU A 80 -15.72 1.90 13.00
CA LEU A 80 -16.82 2.72 12.51
C LEU A 80 -17.27 2.33 11.10
N ARG A 81 -16.35 2.01 10.20
CA ARG A 81 -16.65 1.47 8.87
C ARG A 81 -17.38 0.14 8.98
N LEU A 82 -16.87 -0.79 9.78
CA LEU A 82 -17.49 -2.09 10.00
C LEU A 82 -18.88 -1.99 10.66
N TRP A 83 -19.07 -1.00 11.52
CA TRP A 83 -20.37 -0.71 12.12
C TRP A 83 -21.32 -0.06 11.11
N SER A 84 -20.86 0.86 10.30
CA SER A 84 -21.69 1.65 9.38
C SER A 84 -22.10 0.86 8.14
N VAL A 85 -21.27 -0.05 7.62
CA VAL A 85 -21.59 -0.93 6.47
C VAL A 85 -22.89 -1.73 6.68
N ALA A 86 -23.25 -2.04 7.92
CA ALA A 86 -24.52 -2.68 8.20
C ALA A 86 -25.76 -1.78 7.90
N ALA A 87 -25.57 -0.48 7.63
CA ALA A 87 -26.67 0.39 7.17
C ALA A 87 -27.02 0.07 5.70
N SER A 88 -26.02 -0.14 4.85
CA SER A 88 -26.23 -0.47 3.42
C SER A 88 -26.77 -1.89 3.23
N ALA A 89 -26.67 -2.76 4.25
CA ALA A 89 -27.20 -4.13 4.18
C ALA A 89 -28.70 -4.19 3.93
N ASN A 90 -29.47 -3.28 4.53
CA ASN A 90 -30.91 -3.19 4.35
C ASN A 90 -31.30 -2.80 2.92
N GLU A 91 -30.56 -1.89 2.29
CA GLU A 91 -30.80 -1.47 0.91
C GLU A 91 -30.45 -2.59 -0.10
N ARG A 92 -29.46 -3.40 0.24
CA ARG A 92 -29.01 -4.52 -0.59
C ARG A 92 -29.77 -5.82 -0.34
N GLY A 93 -30.71 -5.86 0.60
CA GLY A 93 -31.48 -7.05 0.95
C GLY A 93 -30.65 -8.20 1.55
N ILE A 94 -29.47 -7.88 2.14
CA ILE A 94 -28.57 -8.86 2.73
C ILE A 94 -28.54 -8.72 4.27
N SER A 95 -28.13 -9.79 4.98
CA SER A 95 -27.98 -9.70 6.43
C SER A 95 -26.80 -8.80 6.82
N SER A 96 -26.91 -8.10 7.95
CA SER A 96 -25.85 -7.22 8.48
C SER A 96 -24.53 -7.96 8.70
N LEU A 97 -24.57 -9.26 9.03
CA LEU A 97 -23.37 -10.08 9.18
C LEU A 97 -22.68 -10.32 7.84
N LYS A 98 -23.47 -10.66 6.81
CA LYS A 98 -22.93 -10.86 5.45
C LYS A 98 -22.30 -9.57 4.89
N ALA A 99 -22.92 -8.41 5.14
CA ALA A 99 -22.37 -7.11 4.75
C ALA A 99 -21.02 -6.82 5.42
N ARG A 100 -20.89 -7.10 6.73
CA ARG A 100 -19.63 -6.93 7.46
C ARG A 100 -18.55 -7.88 6.98
N LEU A 101 -18.86 -9.17 6.79
CA LEU A 101 -17.90 -10.14 6.24
C LEU A 101 -17.46 -9.73 4.83
N SER A 102 -18.39 -9.31 3.97
CA SER A 102 -18.07 -8.81 2.64
C SER A 102 -17.15 -7.59 2.69
N TYR A 103 -17.31 -6.70 3.68
CA TYR A 103 -16.41 -5.56 3.87
C TYR A 103 -15.01 -6.00 4.33
N VAL A 104 -14.91 -6.90 5.33
CA VAL A 104 -13.62 -7.40 5.83
C VAL A 104 -12.78 -8.02 4.71
N PHE A 105 -13.40 -8.74 3.78
CA PHE A 105 -12.75 -9.36 2.63
C PHE A 105 -12.72 -8.46 1.38
N SER A 106 -13.21 -7.22 1.46
CA SER A 106 -13.05 -6.26 0.37
C SER A 106 -11.63 -5.72 0.30
N PRO A 107 -11.15 -5.23 -0.86
CA PRO A 107 -9.83 -4.61 -0.97
C PRO A 107 -9.62 -3.50 0.08
N THR A 108 -10.63 -2.68 0.30
CA THR A 108 -10.63 -1.59 1.29
C THR A 108 -10.51 -2.12 2.72
N GLY A 109 -11.33 -3.12 3.09
CA GLY A 109 -11.28 -3.73 4.42
C GLY A 109 -9.97 -4.44 4.73
N ILE A 110 -9.37 -5.09 3.72
CA ILE A 110 -8.05 -5.73 3.85
C ILE A 110 -6.96 -4.68 4.05
N ILE A 111 -6.97 -3.57 3.28
CA ILE A 111 -6.01 -2.47 3.43
C ILE A 111 -6.09 -1.88 4.84
N ASP A 112 -7.30 -1.61 5.33
CA ASP A 112 -7.51 -1.09 6.69
C ASP A 112 -6.99 -2.05 7.74
N LEU A 113 -7.29 -3.35 7.61
CA LEU A 113 -6.83 -4.38 8.55
C LEU A 113 -5.31 -4.51 8.56
N VAL A 114 -4.68 -4.58 7.38
CA VAL A 114 -3.23 -4.68 7.23
C VAL A 114 -2.52 -3.44 7.79
N ALA A 115 -3.13 -2.26 7.73
CA ALA A 115 -2.57 -1.04 8.31
C ALA A 115 -2.52 -1.06 9.85
N ILE A 116 -3.42 -1.79 10.51
CA ILE A 116 -3.57 -1.87 11.97
C ILE A 116 -2.81 -3.08 12.52
N LEU A 117 -2.84 -4.20 11.80
CA LEU A 117 -2.39 -5.52 12.26
C LEU A 117 -0.95 -5.54 12.79
N PRO A 118 0.06 -4.92 12.12
CA PRO A 118 1.44 -4.95 12.58
C PRO A 118 1.66 -4.40 13.98
N SER A 119 0.84 -3.45 14.40
CA SER A 119 0.94 -2.82 15.73
C SER A 119 0.11 -3.55 16.79
N LEU A 120 -0.93 -4.27 16.38
CA LEU A 120 -1.74 -5.05 17.30
C LEU A 120 -1.16 -6.45 17.57
N LEU A 121 -0.47 -7.06 16.60
CA LEU A 121 0.09 -8.41 16.74
C LEU A 121 1.05 -8.56 17.94
N PRO A 122 1.98 -7.63 18.21
CA PRO A 122 2.86 -7.71 19.38
C PRO A 122 2.08 -7.69 20.71
N LEU A 123 0.97 -6.98 20.76
CA LEU A 123 0.11 -6.91 21.95
C LEU A 123 -0.62 -8.25 22.21
N LEU A 124 -0.90 -9.03 21.15
CA LEU A 124 -1.63 -10.30 21.24
C LEU A 124 -0.70 -11.49 21.45
N PHE A 125 0.48 -11.48 20.88
CA PHE A 125 1.38 -12.63 20.82
C PHE A 125 2.66 -12.48 21.68
N GLY A 126 2.82 -11.37 22.40
CA GLY A 126 3.96 -11.14 23.31
C GLY A 126 5.32 -11.08 22.61
N SER A 127 6.35 -11.68 23.20
CA SER A 127 7.76 -11.53 22.84
C SER A 127 8.25 -12.33 21.62
N ILE A 128 7.42 -12.58 20.62
CA ILE A 128 7.89 -13.15 19.37
C ILE A 128 8.72 -12.06 18.64
N ASP A 129 9.89 -12.43 18.11
CA ASP A 129 10.73 -11.49 17.34
C ASP A 129 10.01 -11.13 16.01
N LEU A 130 9.16 -10.12 16.11
CA LEU A 130 8.32 -9.65 15.00
C LEU A 130 8.97 -8.45 14.29
N ARG A 131 10.32 -8.40 14.20
CA ARG A 131 11.04 -7.30 13.52
C ARG A 131 10.55 -7.08 12.09
N TRP A 132 10.19 -8.14 11.38
CA TRP A 132 9.63 -8.06 10.05
C TRP A 132 8.27 -7.33 9.99
N LEU A 133 7.49 -7.32 11.10
CA LEU A 133 6.25 -6.53 11.18
C LEU A 133 6.50 -5.02 11.06
N ARG A 134 7.72 -4.57 11.38
CA ARG A 134 8.08 -3.17 11.19
C ARG A 134 7.99 -2.77 9.72
N ILE A 135 8.39 -3.65 8.81
CA ILE A 135 8.25 -3.45 7.36
C ILE A 135 6.77 -3.38 6.96
N LEU A 136 5.92 -4.21 7.57
CA LEU A 136 4.48 -4.19 7.28
C LEU A 136 3.79 -2.89 7.72
N ARG A 137 4.40 -2.09 8.61
CA ARG A 137 3.88 -0.75 8.93
C ARG A 137 3.84 0.15 7.68
N LEU A 138 4.74 -0.06 6.71
CA LEU A 138 4.72 0.65 5.43
C LEU A 138 3.48 0.30 4.59
N ALA A 139 2.81 -0.82 4.85
CA ALA A 139 1.57 -1.16 4.16
C ALA A 139 0.44 -0.14 4.42
N ARG A 140 0.58 0.73 5.44
CA ARG A 140 -0.31 1.88 5.65
C ARG A 140 -0.34 2.83 4.46
N LEU A 141 0.72 2.86 3.63
CA LEU A 141 0.73 3.61 2.37
C LEU A 141 -0.46 3.26 1.46
N PHE A 142 -0.90 2.01 1.48
CA PHE A 142 -2.07 1.61 0.68
C PHE A 142 -3.37 2.31 1.12
N LYS A 143 -3.44 2.85 2.35
CA LYS A 143 -4.58 3.66 2.80
C LYS A 143 -4.76 4.95 1.99
N PHE A 144 -3.70 5.46 1.36
CA PHE A 144 -3.84 6.61 0.47
C PHE A 144 -4.83 6.37 -0.68
N SER A 145 -5.00 5.12 -1.10
CA SER A 145 -5.98 4.76 -2.13
C SER A 145 -7.44 5.08 -1.76
N HIS A 146 -7.74 5.20 -0.46
CA HIS A 146 -9.08 5.58 0.01
C HIS A 146 -9.37 7.06 -0.16
N TYR A 147 -8.33 7.90 0.00
CA TYR A 147 -8.48 9.35 0.10
C TYR A 147 -8.16 10.06 -1.20
N THR A 148 -7.64 9.35 -2.19
CA THR A 148 -7.28 9.91 -3.49
C THR A 148 -7.78 9.04 -4.64
N THR A 149 -8.10 9.66 -5.78
CA THR A 149 -8.37 8.93 -7.03
C THR A 149 -7.09 8.53 -7.75
N ALA A 150 -5.93 8.97 -7.24
CA ALA A 150 -4.65 8.83 -7.93
C ALA A 150 -4.32 7.38 -8.33
N LEU A 151 -4.63 6.41 -7.45
CA LEU A 151 -4.40 5.00 -7.78
C LEU A 151 -5.37 4.50 -8.86
N GLU A 152 -6.63 4.92 -8.81
CA GLU A 152 -7.65 4.59 -9.81
C GLU A 152 -7.32 5.25 -11.16
N ASP A 153 -6.87 6.50 -11.13
CA ASP A 153 -6.43 7.28 -12.29
C ASP A 153 -5.18 6.67 -12.95
N LEU A 154 -4.29 6.01 -12.17
CA LEU A 154 -3.16 5.26 -12.69
C LEU A 154 -3.55 3.88 -13.24
N ILE A 155 -4.45 3.16 -12.57
CA ILE A 155 -4.80 1.80 -12.94
C ILE A 155 -5.78 1.78 -14.13
N SER A 156 -6.66 2.78 -14.24
CA SER A 156 -7.69 2.79 -15.28
C SER A 156 -7.12 2.83 -16.71
N PRO A 157 -6.12 3.67 -17.06
CA PRO A 157 -5.45 3.63 -18.36
C PRO A 157 -4.72 2.31 -18.60
N VAL A 158 -4.05 1.76 -17.58
CA VAL A 158 -3.37 0.46 -17.69
C VAL A 158 -4.35 -0.66 -18.03
N ARG A 159 -5.53 -0.66 -17.39
CA ARG A 159 -6.60 -1.63 -17.72
C ARG A 159 -7.15 -1.43 -19.12
N ARG A 160 -7.33 -0.19 -19.55
CA ARG A 160 -7.86 0.15 -20.88
C ARG A 160 -6.90 -0.27 -21.97
N GLU A 161 -5.61 -0.01 -21.79
CA GLU A 161 -4.56 -0.26 -22.78
C GLU A 161 -3.72 -1.52 -22.46
N ARG A 162 -4.32 -2.50 -21.74
CA ARG A 162 -3.60 -3.69 -21.26
C ARG A 162 -2.86 -4.45 -22.37
N GLN A 163 -3.43 -4.49 -23.59
CA GLN A 163 -2.78 -5.19 -24.70
C GLN A 163 -1.49 -4.49 -25.12
N SER A 164 -1.50 -3.16 -25.19
CA SER A 164 -0.31 -2.36 -25.51
C SER A 164 0.76 -2.51 -24.42
N PHE A 165 0.35 -2.52 -23.13
CA PHE A 165 1.29 -2.77 -22.03
C PHE A 165 1.91 -4.17 -22.09
N ILE A 166 1.12 -5.21 -22.36
CA ILE A 166 1.61 -6.59 -22.50
C ILE A 166 2.58 -6.68 -23.69
N ALA A 167 2.25 -6.08 -24.82
CA ALA A 167 3.12 -6.05 -26.00
C ALA A 167 4.44 -5.33 -25.70
N THR A 168 4.41 -4.20 -24.99
CA THR A 168 5.61 -3.45 -24.59
C THR A 168 6.49 -4.26 -23.65
N ILE A 169 5.91 -4.92 -22.64
CA ILE A 169 6.66 -5.79 -21.72
C ILE A 169 7.28 -6.97 -22.48
N TYR A 170 6.55 -7.57 -23.41
CA TYR A 170 7.05 -8.65 -24.24
C TYR A 170 8.23 -8.20 -25.11
N LEU A 171 8.14 -7.03 -25.77
CA LEU A 171 9.25 -6.49 -26.57
C LEU A 171 10.47 -6.15 -25.69
N LEU A 172 10.24 -5.57 -24.50
CA LEU A 172 11.31 -5.31 -23.54
C LEU A 172 12.00 -6.62 -23.11
N PHE A 173 11.22 -7.65 -22.81
CA PHE A 173 11.76 -8.97 -22.48
C PHE A 173 12.59 -9.58 -23.62
N LEU A 174 12.12 -9.49 -24.87
CA LEU A 174 12.89 -9.94 -26.05
C LEU A 174 14.19 -9.16 -26.18
N ALA A 175 14.13 -7.82 -26.06
CA ALA A 175 15.33 -6.97 -26.14
C ALA A 175 16.32 -7.33 -25.03
N LEU A 176 15.83 -7.56 -23.82
CA LEU A 176 16.63 -8.00 -22.68
C LEU A 176 17.32 -9.35 -22.95
N MET A 177 16.58 -10.34 -23.44
CA MET A 177 17.13 -11.67 -23.75
C MET A 177 18.17 -11.63 -24.87
N ILE A 178 17.89 -10.88 -25.93
CA ILE A 178 18.83 -10.71 -27.04
C ILE A 178 20.11 -10.00 -26.56
N SER A 179 19.98 -8.88 -25.87
CA SER A 179 21.11 -8.12 -25.35
C SER A 179 21.96 -8.93 -24.38
N SER A 180 21.30 -9.67 -23.44
CA SER A 180 21.98 -10.53 -22.46
C SER A 180 22.75 -11.67 -23.12
N THR A 181 22.17 -12.26 -24.17
CA THR A 181 22.81 -13.34 -24.90
C THR A 181 24.01 -12.82 -25.68
N LEU A 182 23.89 -11.66 -26.33
CA LEU A 182 25.00 -11.06 -27.08
C LEU A 182 26.15 -10.71 -26.15
N ILE A 183 25.88 -10.01 -25.05
CA ILE A 183 26.96 -9.60 -24.14
C ILE A 183 27.60 -10.82 -23.45
N TYR A 184 26.83 -11.85 -23.12
CA TYR A 184 27.37 -13.11 -22.63
C TYR A 184 28.39 -13.71 -23.61
N VAL A 185 28.06 -13.77 -24.90
CA VAL A 185 28.95 -14.35 -25.93
C VAL A 185 30.26 -13.57 -26.03
N PHE A 186 30.23 -12.25 -25.92
CA PHE A 186 31.40 -11.40 -26.06
C PHE A 186 32.25 -11.28 -24.79
N GLU A 187 31.64 -11.28 -23.61
CA GLU A 187 32.31 -10.97 -22.34
C GLU A 187 32.60 -12.18 -21.46
N HIS A 188 31.93 -13.33 -21.69
CA HIS A 188 32.00 -14.48 -20.82
C HIS A 188 33.43 -14.97 -20.54
N GLU A 189 34.31 -15.01 -21.56
CA GLU A 189 35.68 -15.46 -21.38
C GLU A 189 36.56 -14.43 -20.66
N LEU A 190 36.28 -13.14 -20.81
CA LEU A 190 37.06 -12.05 -20.24
C LEU A 190 36.61 -11.67 -18.82
N GLN A 191 35.32 -11.78 -18.56
CA GLN A 191 34.71 -11.40 -17.30
C GLN A 191 33.70 -12.45 -16.80
N PRO A 192 34.17 -13.69 -16.49
CA PRO A 192 33.27 -14.76 -16.05
C PRO A 192 32.53 -14.46 -14.75
N GLU A 193 33.03 -13.53 -13.89
CA GLU A 193 32.40 -13.15 -12.63
C GLU A 193 31.15 -12.28 -12.86
N ASN A 194 31.11 -11.48 -13.93
CA ASN A 194 30.02 -10.57 -14.25
C ASN A 194 29.12 -11.07 -15.37
N PHE A 195 29.66 -11.85 -16.29
CA PHE A 195 28.98 -12.37 -17.48
C PHE A 195 29.11 -13.89 -17.60
N GLY A 196 29.20 -14.62 -16.46
CA GLY A 196 29.39 -16.06 -16.40
C GLY A 196 28.23 -16.88 -16.96
N SER A 197 27.03 -16.27 -17.02
CA SER A 197 25.82 -16.87 -17.57
C SER A 197 24.89 -15.82 -18.18
N ILE A 198 23.94 -16.26 -19.03
CA ILE A 198 22.92 -15.35 -19.59
C ILE A 198 22.11 -14.64 -18.47
N PRO A 199 21.66 -15.34 -17.40
CA PRO A 199 20.98 -14.66 -16.28
C PRO A 199 21.84 -13.60 -15.57
N GLU A 200 23.14 -13.81 -15.39
CA GLU A 200 24.04 -12.80 -14.83
C GLU A 200 24.19 -11.61 -15.77
N SER A 201 24.35 -11.86 -17.06
CA SER A 201 24.40 -10.86 -18.12
C SER A 201 23.11 -10.03 -18.22
N MET A 202 21.96 -10.56 -17.77
CA MET A 202 20.69 -9.83 -17.74
C MET A 202 20.73 -8.60 -16.82
N TRP A 203 21.56 -8.61 -15.77
CA TRP A 203 21.72 -7.45 -14.90
C TRP A 203 22.22 -6.24 -15.69
N TRP A 204 23.34 -6.39 -16.39
CA TRP A 204 23.88 -5.32 -17.21
C TRP A 204 22.92 -4.87 -18.31
N SER A 205 22.30 -5.83 -19.00
CA SER A 205 21.35 -5.55 -20.08
C SER A 205 20.13 -4.78 -19.56
N PHE A 206 19.59 -5.16 -18.38
CA PHE A 206 18.47 -4.47 -17.77
C PHE A 206 18.82 -3.04 -17.38
N VAL A 207 19.95 -2.84 -16.69
CA VAL A 207 20.42 -1.53 -16.24
C VAL A 207 20.71 -0.61 -17.44
N THR A 208 21.20 -1.17 -18.55
CA THR A 208 21.48 -0.41 -19.78
C THR A 208 20.20 -0.08 -20.54
N LEU A 209 19.31 -1.04 -20.77
CA LEU A 209 18.04 -0.83 -21.47
C LEU A 209 17.13 0.15 -20.73
N THR A 210 17.13 0.12 -19.41
CA THR A 210 16.36 1.06 -18.57
C THR A 210 17.05 2.42 -18.38
N THR A 211 18.26 2.59 -18.94
CA THR A 211 19.08 3.82 -18.83
C THR A 211 19.47 4.22 -17.41
N VAL A 212 19.40 3.30 -16.43
CA VAL A 212 19.82 3.53 -15.04
C VAL A 212 21.33 3.67 -14.95
N SER A 213 22.07 2.80 -15.67
CA SER A 213 23.55 2.89 -15.89
C SER A 213 24.35 3.09 -14.59
N TYR A 214 24.25 2.18 -13.65
CA TYR A 214 25.03 2.23 -12.40
C TYR A 214 26.55 2.21 -12.61
N GLY A 215 27.04 1.60 -13.72
CA GLY A 215 28.46 1.51 -14.02
C GLY A 215 29.22 0.47 -13.17
N ASP A 216 28.52 -0.34 -12.40
CA ASP A 216 29.04 -1.43 -11.58
C ASP A 216 29.54 -2.60 -12.44
N VAL A 217 28.86 -2.87 -13.53
CA VAL A 217 29.22 -3.86 -14.54
C VAL A 217 29.28 -3.17 -15.92
N VAL A 218 30.43 -3.25 -16.59
CA VAL A 218 30.63 -2.68 -17.93
C VAL A 218 31.40 -3.69 -18.81
N PRO A 219 31.06 -3.79 -20.11
CA PRO A 219 31.82 -4.60 -21.06
C PRO A 219 33.26 -4.09 -21.18
N MET A 220 34.21 -4.99 -21.40
CA MET A 220 35.61 -4.69 -21.65
C MET A 220 36.01 -4.92 -23.12
N THR A 221 35.20 -5.67 -23.86
CA THR A 221 35.40 -5.84 -25.31
C THR A 221 34.95 -4.57 -26.04
N ALA A 222 35.77 -4.12 -26.96
CA ALA A 222 35.48 -2.93 -27.77
C ALA A 222 34.54 -3.27 -28.95
#